data_9cd43f470f36d236fbfb36353334e612
#
_entry.id   9cd43f470f36d236fbfb36353334e612
#
_cell.length_a   1.000
_cell.length_b   1.000
_cell.length_c   1.000
_cell.angle_alpha   90.00
_cell.angle_beta   90.00
_cell.angle_gamma   90.00
#
_symmetry.space_group_name_H-M   'P 1'
#
loop_
_entity.id
_entity.type
_entity.pdbx_description
1 polymer ?
#
loop_
_entity_poly.entity_id
_entity_poly.type
_entity_poly.pdbx_seq_one_letter_code
_entity_poly.pdbx_strand_id
1 'polypeptide(L)'
;PFGIAQIGKAFRNEINPRNYIFRSREFEQMEIEYFCRPEDGMQLTDYWLEQRLAFYEDIGIPRSKIHINDIPDGERAFYSKKTYDLEYEFPFGVSELEGIAYRTDYDLGKHIEHSGKPLDYYDEVTKERFVPHVVEPSAGTDRTALALICEAFDEETVTDEKGKSETRTVMRFHPRMAPIKCGIFPLLKNKPQLVEKAREIVASLRGIMNVFYD
;
A
#
# COMPACT_ATOMS: atom_id res chain seq x y z
N PRO A 1 -15.55 4.90 -16.85
CA PRO A 1 -15.14 4.25 -15.60
C PRO A 1 -14.93 5.26 -14.48
N PHE A 2 -15.12 4.85 -13.22
CA PHE A 2 -14.81 5.63 -12.02
C PHE A 2 -14.42 4.68 -10.90
N GLY A 3 -13.72 5.17 -9.88
CA GLY A 3 -13.30 4.38 -8.74
C GLY A 3 -13.74 5.00 -7.42
N ILE A 4 -13.97 4.14 -6.44
CA ILE A 4 -14.16 4.51 -5.03
C ILE A 4 -13.04 3.84 -4.26
N ALA A 5 -12.30 4.61 -3.46
CA ALA A 5 -11.24 4.08 -2.62
C ALA A 5 -11.53 4.35 -1.15
N GLN A 6 -11.19 3.40 -0.30
CA GLN A 6 -11.34 3.52 1.14
C GLN A 6 -10.17 2.85 1.86
N ILE A 7 -9.75 3.45 2.96
CA ILE A 7 -8.88 2.83 3.96
C ILE A 7 -9.70 2.73 5.24
N GLY A 8 -9.78 1.53 5.79
CA GLY A 8 -10.60 1.29 6.98
C GLY A 8 -10.26 -0.03 7.67
N LYS A 9 -10.83 -0.22 8.84
CA LYS A 9 -10.65 -1.45 9.62
C LYS A 9 -11.43 -2.61 9.03
N ALA A 10 -10.76 -3.76 8.96
CA ALA A 10 -11.33 -5.03 8.61
C ALA A 10 -11.09 -6.06 9.74
N PHE A 11 -12.00 -7.01 9.85
CA PHE A 11 -11.98 -8.04 10.88
C PHE A 11 -12.12 -9.41 10.24
N ARG A 12 -11.18 -10.32 10.56
CA ARG A 12 -11.25 -11.71 10.13
C ARG A 12 -11.08 -12.63 11.32
N ASN A 13 -11.86 -13.70 11.41
CA ASN A 13 -11.73 -14.69 12.46
C ASN A 13 -10.55 -15.64 12.20
N GLU A 14 -9.33 -15.08 12.29
CA GLU A 14 -8.10 -15.85 12.09
C GLU A 14 -7.92 -16.86 13.23
N ILE A 15 -7.82 -18.13 12.88
CA ILE A 15 -7.57 -19.22 13.82
C ILE A 15 -6.14 -19.15 14.36
N ASN A 16 -5.18 -18.77 13.51
CA ASN A 16 -3.76 -18.77 13.82
C ASN A 16 -3.07 -17.46 13.42
N PRO A 17 -3.26 -16.37 14.18
CA PRO A 17 -2.52 -15.12 13.96
C PRO A 17 -1.02 -15.38 14.09
N ARG A 18 -0.20 -14.74 13.23
CA ARG A 18 1.25 -14.95 13.20
C ARG A 18 1.98 -13.84 12.41
N ASN A 19 3.31 -13.83 12.52
CA ASN A 19 4.19 -12.91 11.80
C ASN A 19 3.83 -11.45 12.09
N TYR A 20 3.70 -11.08 13.38
CA TYR A 20 3.38 -9.71 13.79
C TYR A 20 2.06 -9.22 13.20
N ILE A 21 2.12 -8.06 12.50
CA ILE A 21 0.98 -7.43 11.84
C ILE A 21 0.65 -8.05 10.47
N PHE A 22 1.41 -9.05 10.01
CA PHE A 22 1.15 -9.71 8.73
C PHE A 22 -0.19 -10.47 8.72
N ARG A 23 -0.49 -11.19 9.82
CA ARG A 23 -1.74 -11.95 9.98
C ARG A 23 -2.33 -11.75 11.36
N SER A 24 -3.30 -10.84 11.46
CA SER A 24 -4.01 -10.48 12.67
C SER A 24 -5.53 -10.58 12.47
N ARG A 25 -6.30 -10.50 13.55
CA ARG A 25 -7.78 -10.55 13.50
C ARG A 25 -8.40 -9.19 13.22
N GLU A 26 -7.72 -8.12 13.59
CA GLU A 26 -8.08 -6.74 13.31
C GLU A 26 -6.92 -6.09 12.57
N PHE A 27 -7.18 -5.50 11.41
CA PHE A 27 -6.18 -4.88 10.55
C PHE A 27 -6.81 -3.72 9.76
N GLU A 28 -5.98 -2.92 9.13
CA GLU A 28 -6.44 -1.91 8.20
C GLU A 28 -6.25 -2.40 6.76
N GLN A 29 -7.27 -2.17 5.96
CA GLN A 29 -7.31 -2.54 4.54
C GLN A 29 -7.53 -1.29 3.70
N MET A 30 -6.82 -1.21 2.59
CA MET A 30 -7.03 -0.19 1.57
C MET A 30 -7.51 -0.88 0.30
N GLU A 31 -8.67 -0.46 -0.18
CA GLU A 31 -9.37 -1.05 -1.31
C GLU A 31 -9.77 0.01 -2.31
N ILE A 32 -9.79 -0.38 -3.57
CA ILE A 32 -10.28 0.43 -4.69
C ILE A 32 -11.31 -0.41 -5.42
N GLU A 33 -12.56 0.07 -5.44
CA GLU A 33 -13.61 -0.51 -6.28
C GLU A 33 -13.67 0.29 -7.58
N TYR A 34 -13.10 -0.26 -8.64
CA TYR A 34 -13.02 0.42 -9.93
C TYR A 34 -14.09 -0.11 -10.89
N PHE A 35 -15.10 0.73 -11.12
CA PHE A 35 -16.26 0.40 -11.94
C PHE A 35 -15.98 0.67 -13.41
N CYS A 36 -16.28 -0.32 -14.25
CA CYS A 36 -16.00 -0.26 -15.68
C CYS A 36 -17.10 -0.93 -16.52
N ARG A 37 -17.00 -0.78 -17.85
CA ARG A 37 -17.80 -1.56 -18.77
C ARG A 37 -17.39 -3.03 -18.75
N PRO A 38 -18.33 -3.97 -18.98
CA PRO A 38 -18.03 -5.41 -18.99
C PRO A 38 -16.90 -5.81 -19.93
N GLU A 39 -16.84 -5.20 -21.11
CA GLU A 39 -15.83 -5.45 -22.14
C GLU A 39 -14.43 -5.01 -21.74
N ASP A 40 -14.30 -4.01 -20.86
CA ASP A 40 -13.01 -3.42 -20.49
C ASP A 40 -12.35 -4.13 -19.30
N GLY A 41 -13.11 -4.96 -18.55
CA GLY A 41 -12.70 -5.48 -17.24
C GLY A 41 -11.37 -6.22 -17.26
N MET A 42 -11.11 -7.08 -18.25
CA MET A 42 -9.85 -7.83 -18.36
C MET A 42 -8.66 -6.87 -18.59
N GLN A 43 -8.78 -5.95 -19.52
CA GLN A 43 -7.72 -4.98 -19.82
C GLN A 43 -7.45 -4.06 -18.65
N LEU A 44 -8.49 -3.65 -17.94
CA LEU A 44 -8.36 -2.80 -16.74
C LEU A 44 -7.75 -3.55 -15.56
N THR A 45 -7.89 -4.86 -15.47
CA THR A 45 -7.20 -5.67 -14.46
C THR A 45 -5.68 -5.62 -14.70
N ASP A 46 -5.23 -5.77 -15.96
CA ASP A 46 -3.82 -5.65 -16.33
C ASP A 46 -3.30 -4.21 -16.12
N TYR A 47 -4.11 -3.20 -16.41
CA TYR A 47 -3.79 -1.80 -16.13
C TYR A 47 -3.57 -1.57 -14.64
N TRP A 48 -4.47 -2.07 -13.79
CA TRP A 48 -4.34 -1.93 -12.34
C TRP A 48 -3.15 -2.69 -11.78
N LEU A 49 -2.79 -3.85 -12.34
CA LEU A 49 -1.56 -4.55 -11.99
C LEU A 49 -0.33 -3.62 -12.14
N GLU A 50 -0.18 -2.96 -13.29
CA GLU A 50 0.95 -2.05 -13.52
C GLU A 50 0.89 -0.80 -12.63
N GLN A 51 -0.30 -0.24 -12.37
CA GLN A 51 -0.46 0.89 -11.46
C GLN A 51 -0.07 0.53 -10.02
N ARG A 52 -0.41 -0.67 -9.57
CA ARG A 52 -0.06 -1.12 -8.21
C ARG A 52 1.44 -1.42 -8.08
N LEU A 53 2.05 -2.00 -9.09
CA LEU A 53 3.52 -2.17 -9.11
C LEU A 53 4.24 -0.81 -9.07
N ALA A 54 3.80 0.16 -9.87
CA ALA A 54 4.35 1.51 -9.85
C ALA A 54 4.15 2.20 -8.48
N PHE A 55 3.00 2.00 -7.83
CA PHE A 55 2.76 2.50 -6.47
C PHE A 55 3.78 1.96 -5.47
N TYR A 56 4.10 0.66 -5.50
CA TYR A 56 5.09 0.08 -4.61
C TYR A 56 6.49 0.62 -4.86
N GLU A 57 6.90 0.79 -6.10
CA GLU A 57 8.17 1.44 -6.45
C GLU A 57 8.22 2.89 -5.93
N ASP A 58 7.14 3.63 -6.08
CA ASP A 58 7.00 5.03 -5.62
C ASP A 58 7.13 5.21 -4.10
N ILE A 59 6.81 4.18 -3.33
CA ILE A 59 6.94 4.19 -1.87
C ILE A 59 8.20 3.49 -1.36
N GLY A 60 9.02 2.94 -2.27
CA GLY A 60 10.34 2.38 -1.96
C GLY A 60 10.41 0.87 -1.84
N ILE A 61 9.43 0.13 -2.35
CA ILE A 61 9.50 -1.33 -2.48
C ILE A 61 9.90 -1.66 -3.92
N PRO A 62 11.10 -2.21 -4.17
CA PRO A 62 11.57 -2.48 -5.53
C PRO A 62 10.70 -3.53 -6.24
N ARG A 63 10.39 -3.28 -7.52
CA ARG A 63 9.65 -4.24 -8.36
C ARG A 63 10.30 -5.63 -8.38
N SER A 64 11.64 -5.71 -8.29
CA SER A 64 12.37 -6.97 -8.27
C SER A 64 12.09 -7.86 -7.06
N LYS A 65 11.48 -7.32 -6.00
CA LYS A 65 11.08 -8.05 -4.79
C LYS A 65 9.60 -8.41 -4.76
N ILE A 66 8.86 -8.02 -5.79
CA ILE A 66 7.44 -8.34 -5.93
C ILE A 66 7.29 -9.41 -7.00
N HIS A 67 6.78 -10.56 -6.61
CA HIS A 67 6.42 -11.66 -7.50
C HIS A 67 4.95 -11.52 -7.90
N ILE A 68 4.67 -11.69 -9.19
CA ILE A 68 3.31 -11.65 -9.71
C ILE A 68 2.83 -13.09 -9.83
N ASN A 69 1.83 -13.45 -9.06
CA ASN A 69 1.18 -14.73 -9.12
C ASN A 69 -0.17 -14.58 -9.84
N ASP A 70 -0.23 -15.05 -11.09
CA ASP A 70 -1.48 -15.11 -11.87
C ASP A 70 -2.25 -16.36 -11.43
N ILE A 71 -3.29 -16.16 -10.64
CA ILE A 71 -4.06 -17.28 -10.05
C ILE A 71 -4.80 -18.03 -11.17
N PRO A 72 -4.54 -19.33 -11.33
CA PRO A 72 -5.15 -20.12 -12.41
C PRO A 72 -6.66 -20.33 -12.21
N ASP A 73 -7.35 -20.65 -13.32
CA ASP A 73 -8.76 -21.04 -13.27
C ASP A 73 -8.96 -22.25 -12.32
N GLY A 74 -9.97 -22.15 -11.46
CA GLY A 74 -10.28 -23.17 -10.47
C GLY A 74 -9.65 -22.96 -9.10
N GLU A 75 -8.64 -22.12 -8.98
CA GLU A 75 -8.05 -21.69 -7.68
C GLU A 75 -8.51 -20.30 -7.28
N ARG A 76 -9.08 -19.53 -8.20
CA ARG A 76 -9.64 -18.21 -7.93
C ARG A 76 -10.86 -18.29 -7.03
N ALA A 77 -11.10 -17.21 -6.32
CA ALA A 77 -12.37 -17.01 -5.64
C ALA A 77 -13.54 -17.10 -6.65
N PHE A 78 -14.66 -17.69 -6.24
CA PHE A 78 -15.83 -17.97 -7.10
C PHE A 78 -16.43 -16.71 -7.76
N TYR A 79 -16.17 -15.54 -7.21
CA TYR A 79 -16.61 -14.24 -7.74
C TYR A 79 -15.63 -13.60 -8.73
N SER A 80 -14.44 -14.17 -8.88
CA SER A 80 -13.38 -13.55 -9.70
C SER A 80 -13.18 -14.28 -11.02
N LYS A 81 -13.15 -13.53 -12.11
CA LYS A 81 -12.80 -14.02 -13.44
C LYS A 81 -11.31 -13.97 -13.72
N LYS A 82 -10.57 -13.06 -13.06
CA LYS A 82 -9.12 -12.90 -13.13
C LYS A 82 -8.62 -12.42 -11.79
N THR A 83 -7.52 -12.97 -11.30
CA THR A 83 -6.88 -12.52 -10.05
C THR A 83 -5.38 -12.54 -10.22
N TYR A 84 -4.73 -11.46 -9.82
CA TYR A 84 -3.31 -11.39 -9.56
C TYR A 84 -3.06 -11.22 -8.07
N ASP A 85 -2.18 -12.04 -7.49
CA ASP A 85 -1.61 -11.77 -6.19
C ASP A 85 -0.20 -11.20 -6.37
N LEU A 86 0.04 -10.04 -5.78
CA LEU A 86 1.36 -9.48 -5.62
C LEU A 86 1.95 -10.04 -4.33
N GLU A 87 3.03 -10.79 -4.44
CA GLU A 87 3.72 -11.42 -3.32
C GLU A 87 5.06 -10.72 -3.08
N TYR A 88 5.38 -10.47 -1.81
CA TYR A 88 6.62 -9.82 -1.41
C TYR A 88 7.52 -10.79 -0.63
N GLU A 89 8.83 -10.61 -0.76
CA GLU A 89 9.87 -11.38 -0.07
C GLU A 89 10.05 -10.91 1.38
N PHE A 90 9.12 -11.32 2.27
CA PHE A 90 9.26 -11.07 3.69
C PHE A 90 10.38 -11.92 4.32
N PRO A 91 10.92 -11.55 5.50
CA PRO A 91 11.93 -12.37 6.20
C PRO A 91 11.49 -13.80 6.53
N PHE A 92 10.18 -14.05 6.56
CA PHE A 92 9.57 -15.37 6.81
C PHE A 92 9.15 -16.10 5.52
N GLY A 93 9.52 -15.61 4.36
CA GLY A 93 9.24 -16.17 3.03
C GLY A 93 8.35 -15.28 2.15
N VAL A 94 8.26 -15.67 0.88
CA VAL A 94 7.39 -15.01 -0.09
C VAL A 94 5.94 -15.19 0.34
N SER A 95 5.20 -14.09 0.41
CA SER A 95 3.81 -14.08 0.87
C SER A 95 3.04 -12.90 0.28
N GLU A 96 1.72 -13.08 0.16
CA GLU A 96 0.79 -12.13 -0.42
C GLU A 96 0.87 -10.75 0.26
N LEU A 97 1.04 -9.71 -0.55
CA LEU A 97 1.04 -8.31 -0.17
C LEU A 97 -0.27 -7.62 -0.58
N GLU A 98 -0.73 -7.89 -1.81
CA GLU A 98 -1.94 -7.30 -2.39
C GLU A 98 -2.60 -8.26 -3.37
N GLY A 99 -3.92 -8.29 -3.41
CA GLY A 99 -4.71 -8.97 -4.43
C GLY A 99 -5.33 -7.97 -5.42
N ILE A 100 -5.41 -8.34 -6.69
CA ILE A 100 -6.10 -7.57 -7.73
C ILE A 100 -7.10 -8.50 -8.40
N ALA A 101 -8.39 -8.30 -8.16
CA ALA A 101 -9.43 -9.20 -8.61
C ALA A 101 -10.37 -8.52 -9.63
N TYR A 102 -10.62 -9.20 -10.75
CA TYR A 102 -11.72 -8.85 -11.64
C TYR A 102 -12.99 -9.59 -11.18
N ARG A 103 -13.84 -8.90 -10.45
CA ARG A 103 -15.04 -9.43 -9.76
C ARG A 103 -16.26 -9.50 -10.66
N THR A 104 -16.18 -9.03 -11.90
CA THR A 104 -17.33 -8.88 -12.83
C THR A 104 -18.45 -8.02 -12.21
N ASP A 105 -19.69 -8.36 -12.45
CA ASP A 105 -20.88 -7.77 -11.84
C ASP A 105 -21.38 -8.57 -10.62
N TYR A 106 -20.57 -9.49 -10.09
CA TYR A 106 -21.01 -10.45 -9.09
C TYR A 106 -21.67 -9.78 -7.87
N ASP A 107 -21.00 -8.80 -7.26
CA ASP A 107 -21.52 -8.14 -6.05
C ASP A 107 -22.74 -7.30 -6.36
N LEU A 108 -22.68 -6.47 -7.42
CA LEU A 108 -23.83 -5.65 -7.83
C LEU A 108 -25.03 -6.51 -8.24
N GLY A 109 -24.79 -7.60 -8.97
CA GLY A 109 -25.81 -8.56 -9.34
C GLY A 109 -26.50 -9.18 -8.12
N LYS A 110 -25.72 -9.57 -7.09
CA LYS A 110 -26.28 -10.08 -5.82
C LYS A 110 -27.06 -9.01 -5.07
N HIS A 111 -26.57 -7.79 -5.02
CA HIS A 111 -27.30 -6.69 -4.40
C HIS A 111 -28.61 -6.37 -5.14
N ILE A 112 -28.64 -6.40 -6.46
CA ILE A 112 -29.85 -6.25 -7.27
C ILE A 112 -30.85 -7.37 -6.95
N GLU A 113 -30.38 -8.63 -6.98
CA GLU A 113 -31.21 -9.82 -6.72
C GLU A 113 -31.92 -9.74 -5.34
N HIS A 114 -31.16 -9.39 -4.28
CA HIS A 114 -31.69 -9.41 -2.92
C HIS A 114 -32.44 -8.13 -2.52
N SER A 115 -32.11 -6.99 -3.08
CA SER A 115 -32.77 -5.71 -2.74
C SER A 115 -33.95 -5.36 -3.65
N GLY A 116 -33.98 -5.94 -4.85
CA GLY A 116 -34.93 -5.55 -5.89
C GLY A 116 -34.72 -4.15 -6.46
N LYS A 117 -33.59 -3.49 -6.11
CA LYS A 117 -33.25 -2.14 -6.59
C LYS A 117 -32.25 -2.23 -7.75
N PRO A 118 -32.48 -1.50 -8.85
CA PRO A 118 -31.52 -1.44 -9.94
C PRO A 118 -30.22 -0.74 -9.49
N LEU A 119 -29.07 -1.33 -9.81
CA LEU A 119 -27.74 -0.76 -9.65
C LEU A 119 -27.03 -0.65 -11.00
N ASP A 120 -27.82 -0.43 -12.06
CA ASP A 120 -27.32 -0.18 -13.40
C ASP A 120 -26.82 1.25 -13.55
N TYR A 121 -25.79 1.40 -14.35
CA TYR A 121 -25.27 2.69 -14.78
C TYR A 121 -25.91 3.09 -16.10
N TYR A 122 -26.32 4.34 -16.22
CA TYR A 122 -26.76 4.93 -17.48
C TYR A 122 -25.64 5.78 -18.07
N ASP A 123 -25.14 5.38 -19.22
CA ASP A 123 -24.14 6.14 -19.96
C ASP A 123 -24.84 7.22 -20.80
N GLU A 124 -24.63 8.47 -20.43
CA GLU A 124 -25.24 9.60 -21.13
C GLU A 124 -24.72 9.82 -22.55
N VAL A 125 -23.54 9.32 -22.87
CA VAL A 125 -22.92 9.44 -24.19
C VAL A 125 -23.50 8.42 -25.15
N THR A 126 -23.46 7.13 -24.74
CA THR A 126 -23.95 6.01 -25.58
C THR A 126 -25.45 5.77 -25.46
N LYS A 127 -26.10 6.34 -24.42
CA LYS A 127 -27.52 6.11 -24.04
C LYS A 127 -27.83 4.66 -23.67
N GLU A 128 -26.81 3.90 -23.28
CA GLU A 128 -26.95 2.51 -22.84
C GLU A 128 -27.07 2.41 -21.32
N ARG A 129 -27.73 1.34 -20.88
CA ARG A 129 -27.76 0.90 -19.47
C ARG A 129 -27.06 -0.42 -19.34
N PHE A 130 -26.22 -0.55 -18.32
CA PHE A 130 -25.55 -1.82 -18.02
C PHE A 130 -25.24 -1.87 -16.50
N VAL A 131 -25.10 -3.08 -15.97
CA VAL A 131 -24.55 -3.28 -14.64
C VAL A 131 -23.04 -3.18 -14.76
N PRO A 132 -22.37 -2.24 -14.06
CA PRO A 132 -20.92 -2.12 -14.13
C PRO A 132 -20.22 -3.38 -13.63
N HIS A 133 -19.08 -3.69 -14.21
CA HIS A 133 -18.15 -4.66 -13.66
C HIS A 133 -17.15 -3.95 -12.74
N VAL A 134 -16.56 -4.72 -11.82
CA VAL A 134 -15.65 -4.21 -10.80
C VAL A 134 -14.27 -4.84 -10.95
N VAL A 135 -13.24 -4.01 -10.93
CA VAL A 135 -11.85 -4.41 -10.71
C VAL A 135 -11.44 -3.89 -9.34
N GLU A 136 -11.00 -4.79 -8.46
CA GLU A 136 -10.68 -4.51 -7.06
C GLU A 136 -9.21 -4.76 -6.76
N PRO A 137 -8.35 -3.73 -6.71
CA PRO A 137 -7.09 -3.79 -5.98
C PRO A 137 -7.34 -3.68 -4.48
N SER A 138 -6.84 -4.65 -3.71
CA SER A 138 -7.05 -4.72 -2.26
C SER A 138 -5.75 -5.10 -1.54
N ALA A 139 -5.24 -4.20 -0.71
CA ALA A 139 -4.01 -4.36 0.03
C ALA A 139 -4.21 -4.14 1.54
N GLY A 140 -3.53 -4.94 2.35
CA GLY A 140 -3.43 -4.71 3.78
C GLY A 140 -2.47 -3.54 4.08
N THR A 141 -2.98 -2.49 4.72
CA THR A 141 -2.14 -1.35 5.15
C THR A 141 -1.03 -1.81 6.07
N ASP A 142 -1.34 -2.70 7.03
CA ASP A 142 -0.37 -3.27 7.97
C ASP A 142 0.69 -4.11 7.25
N ARG A 143 0.32 -4.91 6.25
CA ARG A 143 1.28 -5.68 5.44
C ARG A 143 2.20 -4.78 4.63
N THR A 144 1.66 -3.72 4.05
CA THR A 144 2.43 -2.71 3.32
C THR A 144 3.41 -1.99 4.25
N ALA A 145 2.97 -1.61 5.46
CA ALA A 145 3.85 -1.02 6.47
C ALA A 145 4.97 -1.99 6.89
N LEU A 146 4.65 -3.27 7.06
CA LEU A 146 5.65 -4.30 7.38
C LEU A 146 6.67 -4.46 6.26
N ALA A 147 6.24 -4.51 5.00
CA ALA A 147 7.13 -4.59 3.84
C ALA A 147 8.07 -3.37 3.77
N LEU A 148 7.55 -2.16 4.00
CA LEU A 148 8.36 -0.94 4.06
C LEU A 148 9.39 -0.95 5.20
N ILE A 149 9.04 -1.50 6.36
CA ILE A 149 9.99 -1.68 7.47
C ILE A 149 11.08 -2.68 7.08
N CYS A 150 10.71 -3.80 6.43
CA CYS A 150 11.67 -4.80 5.96
C CYS A 150 12.64 -4.21 4.91
N GLU A 151 12.14 -3.40 3.97
CA GLU A 151 12.99 -2.73 2.98
C GLU A 151 13.90 -1.67 3.60
N ALA A 152 13.44 -0.97 4.62
CA ALA A 152 14.20 0.10 5.26
C ALA A 152 15.27 -0.43 6.24
N PHE A 153 15.11 -1.65 6.76
CA PHE A 153 16.02 -2.23 7.74
C PHE A 153 17.39 -2.50 7.12
N ASP A 154 18.44 -1.98 7.74
CA ASP A 154 19.83 -2.21 7.34
C ASP A 154 20.73 -2.24 8.58
N GLU A 155 21.84 -2.99 8.49
CA GLU A 155 22.89 -3.02 9.49
C GLU A 155 24.19 -2.52 8.85
N GLU A 156 24.74 -1.45 9.36
CA GLU A 156 25.99 -0.89 8.87
C GLU A 156 27.08 -0.90 9.93
N THR A 157 28.29 -1.19 9.50
CA THR A 157 29.48 -1.09 10.36
C THR A 157 30.20 0.21 10.09
N VAL A 158 30.28 1.07 11.11
CA VAL A 158 30.98 2.35 11.06
C VAL A 158 32.28 2.22 11.84
N THR A 159 33.38 2.65 11.22
CA THR A 159 34.71 2.66 11.87
C THR A 159 35.08 4.10 12.17
N ASP A 160 35.39 4.40 13.43
CA ASP A 160 35.82 5.74 13.86
C ASP A 160 37.28 6.03 13.45
N GLU A 161 37.71 7.29 13.65
CA GLU A 161 39.08 7.75 13.33
C GLU A 161 40.18 7.01 14.10
N LYS A 162 39.83 6.30 15.18
CA LYS A 162 40.73 5.51 16.00
C LYS A 162 40.77 4.02 15.59
N GLY A 163 40.05 3.67 14.52
CA GLY A 163 39.98 2.29 14.01
C GLY A 163 39.04 1.37 14.79
N LYS A 164 38.21 1.89 15.70
CA LYS A 164 37.19 1.11 16.40
C LYS A 164 35.97 0.98 15.51
N SER A 165 35.53 -0.25 15.26
CA SER A 165 34.33 -0.56 14.49
C SER A 165 33.15 -0.81 15.41
N GLU A 166 32.00 -0.29 15.02
CA GLU A 166 30.72 -0.49 15.70
C GLU A 166 29.64 -0.80 14.66
N THR A 167 28.86 -1.85 14.89
CA THR A 167 27.70 -2.18 14.05
C THR A 167 26.46 -1.53 14.63
N ARG A 168 25.71 -0.83 13.79
CA ARG A 168 24.45 -0.19 14.18
C ARG A 168 23.33 -0.53 13.21
N THR A 169 22.12 -0.66 13.72
CA THR A 169 20.91 -0.76 12.93
C THR A 169 20.48 0.61 12.45
N VAL A 170 20.15 0.72 11.18
CA VAL A 170 19.61 1.93 10.56
C VAL A 170 18.33 1.61 9.81
N MET A 171 17.43 2.58 9.73
CA MET A 171 16.19 2.49 8.96
C MET A 171 16.26 3.44 7.77
N ARG A 172 16.47 2.88 6.57
CA ARG A 172 16.62 3.65 5.33
C ARG A 172 15.31 3.78 4.58
N PHE A 173 14.32 4.39 5.24
CA PHE A 173 13.01 4.61 4.61
C PHE A 173 13.13 5.46 3.34
N HIS A 174 12.36 5.09 2.33
CA HIS A 174 12.16 5.96 1.19
C HIS A 174 11.64 7.34 1.66
N PRO A 175 12.11 8.48 1.10
CA PRO A 175 11.77 9.83 1.59
C PRO A 175 10.26 10.09 1.66
N ARG A 176 9.46 9.52 0.77
CA ARG A 176 7.99 9.62 0.84
C ARG A 176 7.41 8.96 2.08
N MET A 177 8.03 7.88 2.56
CA MET A 177 7.51 7.06 3.68
C MET A 177 8.18 7.37 5.01
N ALA A 178 9.34 8.03 5.02
CA ALA A 178 10.01 8.42 6.26
C ALA A 178 9.06 9.25 7.14
N PRO A 179 8.81 8.85 8.42
CA PRO A 179 7.90 9.58 9.31
C PRO A 179 8.37 10.99 9.60
N ILE A 180 9.69 11.18 9.70
CA ILE A 180 10.35 12.47 9.87
C ILE A 180 11.14 12.76 8.59
N LYS A 181 10.83 13.89 7.95
CA LYS A 181 11.45 14.28 6.68
C LYS A 181 12.77 15.01 6.84
N CYS A 182 12.93 15.71 7.96
CA CYS A 182 14.12 16.52 8.22
C CYS A 182 14.40 16.60 9.72
N GLY A 183 15.62 16.32 10.12
CA GLY A 183 16.13 16.57 11.47
C GLY A 183 16.96 17.87 11.50
N ILE A 184 16.68 18.76 12.45
CA ILE A 184 17.37 20.03 12.65
C ILE A 184 18.09 20.00 14.00
N PHE A 185 19.41 20.14 13.96
CA PHE A 185 20.26 20.08 15.13
C PHE A 185 21.13 21.34 15.18
N PRO A 186 21.11 22.13 16.27
CA PRO A 186 22.07 23.22 16.43
C PRO A 186 23.49 22.61 16.60
N LEU A 187 24.48 23.10 15.84
CA LEU A 187 25.83 22.57 15.91
C LEU A 187 26.39 22.58 17.33
N LEU A 188 26.04 23.60 18.13
CA LEU A 188 26.38 23.72 19.54
C LEU A 188 25.15 24.19 20.34
N LYS A 189 24.65 23.34 21.23
CA LYS A 189 23.48 23.62 22.08
C LYS A 189 23.70 24.76 23.10
N ASN A 190 24.93 25.09 23.41
CA ASN A 190 25.33 26.18 24.33
C ASN A 190 25.56 27.55 23.62
N LYS A 191 25.27 27.67 22.34
CA LYS A 191 25.36 28.91 21.57
C LYS A 191 23.94 29.38 21.18
N PRO A 192 23.40 30.44 21.88
CA PRO A 192 22.04 30.91 21.66
C PRO A 192 21.72 31.22 20.19
N GLN A 193 22.65 31.85 19.46
CA GLN A 193 22.45 32.19 18.05
C GLN A 193 22.23 30.97 17.16
N LEU A 194 22.91 29.84 17.42
CA LEU A 194 22.77 28.61 16.66
C LEU A 194 21.42 27.92 17.00
N VAL A 195 21.06 27.95 18.28
CA VAL A 195 19.77 27.42 18.75
C VAL A 195 18.59 28.20 18.16
N GLU A 196 18.67 29.53 18.17
CA GLU A 196 17.67 30.41 17.59
C GLU A 196 17.51 30.16 16.09
N LYS A 197 18.63 30.07 15.36
CA LYS A 197 18.61 29.77 13.93
C LYS A 197 18.01 28.40 13.61
N ALA A 198 18.36 27.39 14.39
CA ALA A 198 17.76 26.06 14.24
C ALA A 198 16.24 26.09 14.46
N ARG A 199 15.76 26.82 15.47
CA ARG A 199 14.32 27.00 15.75
C ARG A 199 13.60 27.75 14.64
N GLU A 200 14.20 28.79 14.05
CA GLU A 200 13.65 29.49 12.88
C GLU A 200 13.45 28.52 11.70
N ILE A 201 14.45 27.67 11.42
CA ILE A 201 14.36 26.67 10.35
C ILE A 201 13.23 25.67 10.65
N VAL A 202 13.14 25.17 11.87
CA VAL A 202 12.04 24.29 12.30
C VAL A 202 10.69 24.97 12.06
N ALA A 203 10.55 26.23 12.48
CA ALA A 203 9.29 26.96 12.33
C ALA A 203 8.91 27.13 10.84
N SER A 204 9.87 27.40 9.97
CA SER A 204 9.63 27.57 8.53
C SER A 204 9.22 26.25 7.83
N LEU A 205 9.67 25.10 8.33
CA LEU A 205 9.42 23.80 7.69
C LEU A 205 8.19 23.07 8.23
N ARG A 206 7.77 23.33 9.47
CA ARG A 206 6.65 22.61 10.12
C ARG A 206 5.32 22.66 9.36
N GLY A 207 5.07 23.71 8.59
CA GLY A 207 3.88 23.83 7.76
C GLY A 207 3.95 23.02 6.45
N ILE A 208 5.14 22.50 6.11
CA ILE A 208 5.42 21.83 4.84
C ILE A 208 5.65 20.34 5.05
N MET A 209 6.34 19.97 6.12
CA MET A 209 6.74 18.59 6.39
C MET A 209 6.92 18.30 7.89
N ASN A 210 6.96 17.01 8.24
CA ASN A 210 7.30 16.58 9.60
C ASN A 210 8.80 16.81 9.87
N VAL A 211 9.08 17.62 10.88
CA VAL A 211 10.44 18.02 11.27
C VAL A 211 10.71 17.59 12.71
N PHE A 212 11.86 17.01 12.93
CA PHE A 212 12.41 16.74 14.25
C PHE A 212 13.43 17.81 14.65
N TYR A 213 13.40 18.23 15.89
CA TYR A 213 14.38 19.16 16.50
C TYR A 213 14.93 18.54 17.78
N ASP A 214 16.26 18.57 17.95
CA ASP A 214 16.95 18.16 19.18
C ASP A 214 18.07 19.13 19.57
#